data_880552b797404c0d1f41afec9d736fc4
#
_entry.id   880552b797404c0d1f41afec9d736fc4
#
_cell.length_a   1.000
_cell.length_b   1.000
_cell.length_c   1.000
_cell.angle_alpha   90.00
_cell.angle_beta   90.00
_cell.angle_gamma   90.00
#
_symmetry.space_group_name_H-M   'P 1'
#
loop_
_entity.id
_entity.type
_entity.pdbx_description
1 polymer ?
#
loop_
_entity_poly.entity_id
_entity_poly.type
_entity_poly.pdbx_seq_one_letter_code
_entity_poly.pdbx_strand_id
1 'polypeptide(L)'
;MEKLNLLSVALGLACLAGINLYLTVFATGLAIHFHWITLAPAYHSLEVLGHPVIVTVAGILYFLEFFADKIPWVDSAWDAVHTVIRPIGGALLAIQVLGHSSPAFTVIIALLAGSTSLVAHTAKAATRLATNTSPEPFSNIGLSLGEDAAVLGGLALVHFNPLLALLILALGIAAFFYFAPRILRVMKAKIWLAWKKLNGPADLDMPAKLPVTLSARLAPIFNRQNLLGETIAWVASCVSGRGRRIPANLFGALVATNEEPRKLIFVARKNGRPFAKTIELDGSMVAHEPKFLSENLIIFPKVGKGARYSFAFPRLHAALVQKIVQDLRVRVNSPIWPLDEPCVGAGEVASEESHVERSVSHD
;
A
#
# COMPACT_ATOMS: atom_id res chain seq x y z
N MET A 1 29.40 -22.85 11.30
CA MET A 1 29.36 -22.20 9.98
C MET A 1 28.45 -22.97 9.01
N GLU A 2 28.61 -24.29 8.88
CA GLU A 2 27.85 -25.13 7.93
C GLU A 2 26.32 -25.03 8.13
N LYS A 3 25.82 -25.23 9.36
CA LYS A 3 24.38 -25.09 9.66
C LYS A 3 23.82 -23.69 9.35
N LEU A 4 24.63 -22.64 9.51
CA LEU A 4 24.22 -21.28 9.20
C LEU A 4 24.14 -21.07 7.68
N ASN A 5 25.05 -21.63 6.92
CA ASN A 5 25.01 -21.62 5.45
C ASN A 5 23.80 -22.40 4.92
N LEU A 6 23.51 -23.59 5.48
CA LEU A 6 22.29 -24.36 5.13
C LEU A 6 21.02 -23.54 5.40
N LEU A 7 20.93 -22.91 6.56
CA LEU A 7 19.82 -22.03 6.91
C LEU A 7 19.70 -20.85 5.94
N SER A 8 20.82 -20.24 5.58
CA SER A 8 20.85 -19.09 4.67
C SER A 8 20.35 -19.44 3.28
N VAL A 9 20.80 -20.57 2.73
CA VAL A 9 20.35 -21.06 1.41
C VAL A 9 18.88 -21.45 1.46
N ALA A 10 18.45 -22.19 2.50
CA ALA A 10 17.07 -22.64 2.65
C ALA A 10 16.09 -21.47 2.75
N LEU A 11 16.38 -20.49 3.62
CA LEU A 11 15.52 -19.30 3.78
C LEU A 11 15.61 -18.34 2.59
N GLY A 12 16.80 -18.24 1.97
CA GLY A 12 16.99 -17.46 0.75
C GLY A 12 16.13 -17.98 -0.39
N LEU A 13 16.21 -19.27 -0.72
CA LEU A 13 15.36 -19.90 -1.74
C LEU A 13 13.88 -19.80 -1.42
N ALA A 14 13.49 -19.98 -0.14
CA ALA A 14 12.10 -19.83 0.28
C ALA A 14 11.58 -18.40 0.10
N CYS A 15 12.40 -17.39 0.39
CA CYS A 15 12.04 -15.99 0.16
C CYS A 15 11.82 -15.72 -1.34
N LEU A 16 12.74 -16.16 -2.19
CA LEU A 16 12.64 -15.98 -3.63
C LEU A 16 11.43 -16.71 -4.21
N ALA A 17 11.15 -17.94 -3.72
CA ALA A 17 9.93 -18.68 -4.04
C ALA A 17 8.66 -17.93 -3.62
N GLY A 18 8.71 -17.14 -2.57
CA GLY A 18 7.61 -16.26 -2.17
C GLY A 18 7.37 -15.11 -3.15
N ILE A 19 8.40 -14.64 -3.86
CA ILE A 19 8.30 -13.61 -4.90
C ILE A 19 7.82 -14.23 -6.23
N ASN A 20 8.56 -15.23 -6.72
CA ASN A 20 8.23 -16.02 -7.92
C ASN A 20 8.74 -17.46 -7.75
N LEU A 21 7.81 -18.37 -7.39
CA LEU A 21 8.14 -19.77 -7.11
C LEU A 21 8.69 -20.46 -8.35
N TYR A 22 8.00 -20.32 -9.46
CA TYR A 22 8.31 -21.05 -10.68
C TYR A 22 9.61 -20.57 -11.31
N LEU A 23 9.88 -19.26 -11.31
CA LEU A 23 11.17 -18.72 -11.74
C LEU A 23 12.31 -19.20 -10.83
N THR A 24 12.10 -19.26 -9.52
CA THR A 24 13.11 -19.75 -8.57
C THR A 24 13.47 -21.19 -8.86
N VAL A 25 12.48 -22.07 -9.05
CA VAL A 25 12.70 -23.49 -9.38
C VAL A 25 13.29 -23.65 -10.78
N PHE A 26 12.75 -22.94 -11.76
CA PHE A 26 13.17 -23.00 -13.16
C PHE A 26 14.62 -22.54 -13.35
N ALA A 27 14.97 -21.36 -12.83
CA ALA A 27 16.32 -20.82 -12.98
C ALA A 27 17.36 -21.64 -12.22
N THR A 28 17.04 -22.08 -10.99
CA THR A 28 17.91 -22.98 -10.22
C THR A 28 18.07 -24.33 -10.95
N GLY A 29 16.97 -24.90 -11.43
CA GLY A 29 16.96 -26.15 -12.15
C GLY A 29 17.78 -26.10 -13.47
N LEU A 30 17.63 -25.01 -14.25
CA LEU A 30 18.46 -24.80 -15.45
C LEU A 30 19.95 -24.70 -15.12
N ALA A 31 20.31 -23.94 -14.08
CA ALA A 31 21.70 -23.77 -13.68
C ALA A 31 22.33 -25.08 -13.25
N ILE A 32 21.58 -25.98 -12.60
CA ILE A 32 22.02 -27.32 -12.24
C ILE A 32 22.08 -28.21 -13.49
N HIS A 33 21.03 -28.22 -14.31
CA HIS A 33 20.93 -29.10 -15.50
C HIS A 33 22.04 -28.85 -16.51
N PHE A 34 22.36 -27.58 -16.77
CA PHE A 34 23.46 -27.22 -17.70
C PHE A 34 24.82 -27.08 -17.02
N HIS A 35 24.95 -27.49 -15.76
CA HIS A 35 26.21 -27.44 -15.00
C HIS A 35 26.82 -26.03 -14.94
N TRP A 36 25.99 -24.97 -14.97
CA TRP A 36 26.46 -23.59 -14.79
C TRP A 36 26.90 -23.32 -13.35
N ILE A 37 26.37 -24.11 -12.40
CA ILE A 37 26.78 -24.10 -11.00
C ILE A 37 27.17 -25.52 -10.57
N THR A 38 28.18 -25.61 -9.68
CA THR A 38 28.53 -26.83 -8.99
C THR A 38 27.99 -26.82 -7.59
N LEU A 39 27.20 -27.81 -7.23
CA LEU A 39 26.64 -27.90 -5.88
C LEU A 39 27.73 -28.46 -4.94
N ALA A 40 27.91 -27.80 -3.79
CA ALA A 40 28.69 -28.35 -2.71
C ALA A 40 28.03 -29.66 -2.19
N PRO A 41 28.81 -30.61 -1.61
CA PRO A 41 28.27 -31.89 -1.13
C PRO A 41 27.05 -31.73 -0.18
N ALA A 42 27.01 -30.64 0.61
CA ALA A 42 25.90 -30.34 1.52
C ALA A 42 24.57 -30.05 0.80
N TYR A 43 24.60 -29.77 -0.50
CA TYR A 43 23.42 -29.38 -1.30
C TYR A 43 23.06 -30.37 -2.40
N HIS A 44 23.62 -31.59 -2.37
CA HIS A 44 23.35 -32.63 -3.39
C HIS A 44 21.85 -32.91 -3.59
N SER A 45 21.06 -32.79 -2.54
CA SER A 45 19.59 -32.98 -2.62
C SER A 45 18.90 -32.00 -3.58
N LEU A 46 19.51 -30.84 -3.87
CA LEU A 46 19.00 -29.89 -4.86
C LEU A 46 19.19 -30.35 -6.31
N GLU A 47 20.00 -31.36 -6.58
CA GLU A 47 20.22 -31.93 -7.93
C GLU A 47 18.91 -32.37 -8.58
N VAL A 48 17.93 -32.76 -7.77
CA VAL A 48 16.57 -33.11 -8.25
C VAL A 48 15.91 -31.99 -9.03
N LEU A 49 16.20 -30.73 -8.71
CA LEU A 49 15.65 -29.59 -9.44
C LEU A 49 16.16 -29.49 -10.87
N GLY A 50 17.38 -30.05 -11.15
CA GLY A 50 17.94 -30.13 -12.48
C GLY A 50 17.33 -31.23 -13.36
N HIS A 51 16.39 -32.04 -12.85
CA HIS A 51 15.71 -33.07 -13.64
C HIS A 51 14.90 -32.41 -14.77
N PRO A 52 15.02 -32.89 -16.05
CA PRO A 52 14.40 -32.25 -17.21
C PRO A 52 12.88 -32.02 -17.07
N VAL A 53 12.17 -32.94 -16.45
CA VAL A 53 10.73 -32.83 -16.23
C VAL A 53 10.43 -31.67 -15.29
N ILE A 54 11.19 -31.50 -14.20
CA ILE A 54 10.99 -30.41 -13.23
C ILE A 54 11.31 -29.08 -13.89
N VAL A 55 12.40 -28.97 -14.62
CA VAL A 55 12.79 -27.77 -15.36
C VAL A 55 11.72 -27.40 -16.39
N THR A 56 11.20 -28.37 -17.16
CA THR A 56 10.18 -28.14 -18.17
C THR A 56 8.86 -27.64 -17.53
N VAL A 57 8.38 -28.33 -16.49
CA VAL A 57 7.13 -27.97 -15.80
C VAL A 57 7.27 -26.60 -15.13
N ALA A 58 8.37 -26.33 -14.42
CA ALA A 58 8.62 -25.04 -13.80
C ALA A 58 8.72 -23.93 -14.84
N GLY A 59 9.34 -24.19 -16.00
CA GLY A 59 9.41 -23.24 -17.11
C GLY A 59 8.03 -22.90 -17.68
N ILE A 60 7.19 -23.90 -17.95
CA ILE A 60 5.81 -23.69 -18.43
C ILE A 60 5.03 -22.83 -17.41
N LEU A 61 5.08 -23.19 -16.13
CA LEU A 61 4.37 -22.46 -15.07
C LEU A 61 4.91 -21.05 -14.88
N TYR A 62 6.22 -20.84 -15.03
CA TYR A 62 6.82 -19.50 -15.02
C TYR A 62 6.29 -18.64 -16.17
N PHE A 63 6.24 -19.15 -17.40
CA PHE A 63 5.68 -18.39 -18.51
C PHE A 63 4.19 -18.09 -18.33
N LEU A 64 3.41 -19.02 -17.78
CA LEU A 64 2.00 -18.76 -17.45
C LEU A 64 1.89 -17.64 -16.40
N GLU A 65 2.70 -17.67 -15.33
CA GLU A 65 2.75 -16.60 -14.32
C GLU A 65 3.19 -15.27 -14.94
N PHE A 66 4.24 -15.28 -15.78
CA PHE A 66 4.76 -14.10 -16.46
C PHE A 66 3.69 -13.36 -17.28
N PHE A 67 2.82 -14.09 -17.99
CA PHE A 67 1.72 -13.49 -18.74
C PHE A 67 0.55 -13.11 -17.83
N ALA A 68 0.19 -13.93 -16.85
CA ALA A 68 -0.86 -13.64 -15.89
C ALA A 68 -0.59 -12.33 -15.13
N ASP A 69 0.65 -12.08 -14.75
CA ASP A 69 1.13 -10.89 -14.04
C ASP A 69 0.94 -9.57 -14.83
N LYS A 70 0.72 -9.63 -16.14
CA LYS A 70 0.52 -8.46 -17.00
C LYS A 70 -0.94 -8.09 -17.22
N ILE A 71 -1.87 -8.99 -16.84
CA ILE A 71 -3.29 -8.78 -17.01
C ILE A 71 -3.91 -8.44 -15.65
N PRO A 72 -4.34 -7.17 -15.42
CA PRO A 72 -5.04 -6.80 -14.19
C PRO A 72 -6.24 -7.74 -13.96
N TRP A 73 -6.54 -8.09 -12.72
CA TRP A 73 -7.53 -9.07 -12.26
C TRP A 73 -7.09 -10.53 -12.37
N VAL A 74 -6.47 -10.98 -13.48
CA VAL A 74 -5.86 -12.32 -13.60
C VAL A 74 -4.71 -12.42 -12.60
N ASP A 75 -3.84 -11.41 -12.54
CA ASP A 75 -2.78 -11.21 -11.55
C ASP A 75 -3.31 -11.38 -10.10
N SER A 76 -4.38 -10.67 -9.76
CA SER A 76 -4.95 -10.75 -8.41
C SER A 76 -5.54 -12.12 -8.08
N ALA A 77 -6.17 -12.79 -9.05
CA ALA A 77 -6.69 -14.16 -8.89
C ALA A 77 -5.56 -15.16 -8.76
N TRP A 78 -4.49 -15.01 -9.56
CA TRP A 78 -3.27 -15.82 -9.51
C TRP A 78 -2.59 -15.70 -8.15
N ASP A 79 -2.39 -14.48 -7.66
CA ASP A 79 -1.80 -14.22 -6.34
C ASP A 79 -2.67 -14.80 -5.20
N ALA A 80 -3.99 -14.79 -5.31
CA ALA A 80 -4.88 -15.39 -4.31
C ALA A 80 -4.65 -16.91 -4.17
N VAL A 81 -4.55 -17.63 -5.29
CA VAL A 81 -4.23 -19.07 -5.30
C VAL A 81 -2.83 -19.31 -4.76
N HIS A 82 -1.86 -18.47 -5.16
CA HIS A 82 -0.46 -18.61 -4.76
C HIS A 82 -0.18 -18.21 -3.31
N THR A 83 -1.14 -17.63 -2.61
CA THR A 83 -1.06 -17.41 -1.15
C THR A 83 -0.89 -18.72 -0.37
N VAL A 84 -1.35 -19.85 -0.93
CA VAL A 84 -1.17 -21.19 -0.37
C VAL A 84 -0.02 -21.93 -1.03
N ILE A 85 0.10 -21.86 -2.36
CA ILE A 85 1.08 -22.62 -3.13
C ILE A 85 2.53 -22.20 -2.79
N ARG A 86 2.80 -20.90 -2.72
CA ARG A 86 4.18 -20.40 -2.49
C ARG A 86 4.75 -20.74 -1.11
N PRO A 87 4.02 -20.62 0.01
CA PRO A 87 4.53 -21.09 1.31
C PRO A 87 4.86 -22.58 1.33
N ILE A 88 4.03 -23.40 0.69
CA ILE A 88 4.28 -24.85 0.57
C ILE A 88 5.52 -25.09 -0.29
N GLY A 89 5.62 -24.45 -1.46
CA GLY A 89 6.78 -24.53 -2.34
C GLY A 89 8.08 -24.08 -1.66
N GLY A 90 8.03 -22.97 -0.92
CA GLY A 90 9.18 -22.49 -0.14
C GLY A 90 9.61 -23.44 0.96
N ALA A 91 8.66 -24.06 1.67
CA ALA A 91 8.96 -25.11 2.65
C ALA A 91 9.57 -26.36 1.99
N LEU A 92 9.05 -26.81 0.85
CA LEU A 92 9.58 -27.95 0.11
C LEU A 92 11.01 -27.69 -0.39
N LEU A 93 11.29 -26.50 -0.94
CA LEU A 93 12.64 -26.11 -1.34
C LEU A 93 13.61 -26.11 -0.17
N ALA A 94 13.19 -25.62 1.00
CA ALA A 94 14.02 -25.66 2.19
C ALA A 94 14.32 -27.09 2.66
N ILE A 95 13.34 -28.00 2.59
CA ILE A 95 13.53 -29.42 2.88
C ILE A 95 14.56 -30.04 1.93
N GLN A 96 14.53 -29.70 0.65
CA GLN A 96 15.53 -30.15 -0.32
C GLN A 96 16.94 -29.63 -0.01
N VAL A 97 17.06 -28.38 0.43
CA VAL A 97 18.36 -27.83 0.87
C VAL A 97 18.93 -28.60 2.06
N LEU A 98 18.07 -28.98 3.00
CA LEU A 98 18.50 -29.65 4.24
C LEU A 98 18.92 -31.11 4.03
N GLY A 99 18.41 -31.78 3.00
CA GLY A 99 18.73 -33.18 2.71
C GLY A 99 18.50 -34.09 3.93
N HIS A 100 19.55 -34.77 4.35
CA HIS A 100 19.55 -35.74 5.46
C HIS A 100 19.79 -35.10 6.84
N SER A 101 19.08 -34.03 7.16
CA SER A 101 19.14 -33.38 8.50
C SER A 101 18.25 -34.09 9.52
N SER A 102 18.42 -33.77 10.82
CA SER A 102 17.54 -34.33 11.85
C SER A 102 16.08 -33.93 11.63
N PRO A 103 15.11 -34.83 11.88
CA PRO A 103 13.68 -34.53 11.61
C PRO A 103 13.18 -33.26 12.31
N ALA A 104 13.57 -33.05 13.56
CA ALA A 104 13.17 -31.86 14.31
C ALA A 104 13.70 -30.56 13.65
N PHE A 105 14.96 -30.56 13.22
CA PHE A 105 15.57 -29.42 12.52
C PHE A 105 14.87 -29.15 11.18
N THR A 106 14.60 -30.20 10.42
CA THR A 106 13.87 -30.11 9.14
C THR A 106 12.49 -29.48 9.30
N VAL A 107 11.71 -29.91 10.30
CA VAL A 107 10.38 -29.34 10.55
C VAL A 107 10.46 -27.85 10.93
N ILE A 108 11.39 -27.50 11.83
CA ILE A 108 11.55 -26.08 12.23
C ILE A 108 11.91 -25.21 11.03
N ILE A 109 12.88 -25.66 10.22
CA ILE A 109 13.30 -24.86 9.06
C ILE A 109 12.21 -24.82 7.98
N ALA A 110 11.47 -25.89 7.74
CA ALA A 110 10.33 -25.89 6.82
C ALA A 110 9.25 -24.89 7.24
N LEU A 111 8.92 -24.81 8.53
CA LEU A 111 7.96 -23.82 9.05
C LEU A 111 8.48 -22.38 8.91
N LEU A 112 9.76 -22.14 9.21
CA LEU A 112 10.38 -20.83 9.02
C LEU A 112 10.43 -20.45 7.54
N ALA A 113 10.77 -21.37 6.66
CA ALA A 113 10.84 -21.17 5.23
C ALA A 113 9.46 -20.88 4.61
N GLY A 114 8.44 -21.66 4.97
CA GLY A 114 7.06 -21.40 4.55
C GLY A 114 6.56 -20.06 5.02
N SER A 115 6.86 -19.68 6.28
CA SER A 115 6.53 -18.36 6.82
C SER A 115 7.27 -17.23 6.09
N THR A 116 8.54 -17.42 5.77
CA THR A 116 9.36 -16.46 4.99
C THR A 116 8.80 -16.27 3.60
N SER A 117 8.46 -17.36 2.92
CA SER A 117 7.82 -17.35 1.59
C SER A 117 6.47 -16.61 1.64
N LEU A 118 5.66 -16.86 2.68
CA LEU A 118 4.38 -16.17 2.87
C LEU A 118 4.57 -14.65 3.08
N VAL A 119 5.57 -14.24 3.85
CA VAL A 119 5.89 -12.82 4.06
C VAL A 119 6.31 -12.17 2.73
N ALA A 120 7.20 -12.80 1.96
CA ALA A 120 7.64 -12.30 0.67
C ALA A 120 6.47 -12.20 -0.33
N HIS A 121 5.62 -13.24 -0.40
CA HIS A 121 4.42 -13.23 -1.23
C HIS A 121 3.42 -12.14 -0.81
N THR A 122 3.19 -11.97 0.48
CA THR A 122 2.29 -10.92 0.98
C THR A 122 2.82 -9.53 0.64
N ALA A 123 4.13 -9.31 0.68
CA ALA A 123 4.75 -8.05 0.27
C ALA A 123 4.53 -7.79 -1.24
N LYS A 124 4.74 -8.82 -2.10
CA LYS A 124 4.45 -8.77 -3.54
C LYS A 124 2.98 -8.41 -3.79
N ALA A 125 2.05 -9.18 -3.26
CA ALA A 125 0.60 -8.99 -3.45
C ALA A 125 0.13 -7.61 -2.96
N ALA A 126 0.67 -7.11 -1.83
CA ALA A 126 0.36 -5.78 -1.31
C ALA A 126 0.86 -4.66 -2.24
N THR A 127 2.05 -4.82 -2.83
CA THR A 127 2.61 -3.86 -3.79
C THR A 127 1.78 -3.83 -5.07
N ARG A 128 1.39 -4.99 -5.60
CA ARG A 128 0.51 -5.12 -6.77
C ARG A 128 -0.87 -4.52 -6.54
N LEU A 129 -1.49 -4.79 -5.38
CA LEU A 129 -2.77 -4.16 -5.05
C LEU A 129 -2.66 -2.63 -4.97
N ALA A 130 -1.53 -2.10 -4.54
CA ALA A 130 -1.28 -0.66 -4.52
C ALA A 130 -1.13 -0.09 -5.95
N THR A 131 -0.44 -0.78 -6.87
CA THR A 131 -0.25 -0.36 -8.27
C THR A 131 -1.51 -0.54 -9.11
N ASN A 132 -2.26 -1.62 -8.95
CA ASN A 132 -3.53 -1.88 -9.68
C ASN A 132 -4.64 -0.84 -9.40
N THR A 133 -4.46 0.02 -8.42
CA THR A 133 -5.36 1.17 -8.19
C THR A 133 -4.98 2.41 -9.00
N SER A 134 -3.85 2.39 -9.71
CA SER A 134 -3.44 3.41 -10.68
C SER A 134 -3.84 2.94 -12.10
N PRO A 135 -4.42 3.77 -12.97
CA PRO A 135 -4.89 3.34 -14.28
C PRO A 135 -3.77 3.09 -15.31
N GLU A 136 -2.50 3.08 -14.89
CA GLU A 136 -1.34 2.99 -15.78
C GLU A 136 -0.85 1.55 -15.94
N PRO A 137 -0.97 0.91 -17.15
CA PRO A 137 -0.51 -0.46 -17.37
C PRO A 137 1.02 -0.62 -17.28
N PHE A 138 1.78 0.44 -17.55
CA PHE A 138 3.26 0.39 -17.54
C PHE A 138 3.86 0.12 -16.16
N SER A 139 3.22 0.56 -15.09
CA SER A 139 3.71 0.30 -13.73
C SER A 139 3.66 -1.19 -13.35
N ASN A 140 2.66 -1.94 -13.82
CA ASN A 140 2.54 -3.38 -13.59
C ASN A 140 3.61 -4.18 -14.35
N ILE A 141 3.91 -3.79 -15.59
CA ILE A 141 4.97 -4.43 -16.40
C ILE A 141 6.33 -4.19 -15.75
N GLY A 142 6.62 -2.94 -15.37
CA GLY A 142 7.87 -2.59 -14.71
C GLY A 142 8.06 -3.31 -13.36
N LEU A 143 6.99 -3.46 -12.59
CA LEU A 143 7.01 -4.20 -11.34
C LEU A 143 7.29 -5.68 -11.55
N SER A 144 6.61 -6.33 -12.53
CA SER A 144 6.83 -7.74 -12.87
C SER A 144 8.28 -8.02 -13.28
N LEU A 145 8.84 -7.18 -14.17
CA LEU A 145 10.24 -7.31 -14.57
C LEU A 145 11.21 -7.07 -13.41
N GLY A 146 10.88 -6.12 -12.51
CA GLY A 146 11.65 -5.86 -11.29
C GLY A 146 11.63 -7.04 -10.31
N GLU A 147 10.50 -7.72 -10.16
CA GLU A 147 10.36 -8.94 -9.35
C GLU A 147 11.20 -10.07 -9.91
N ASP A 148 11.14 -10.32 -11.22
CA ASP A 148 11.94 -11.36 -11.88
C ASP A 148 13.45 -11.06 -11.77
N ALA A 149 13.87 -9.82 -11.98
CA ALA A 149 15.25 -9.38 -11.77
C ALA A 149 15.70 -9.56 -10.31
N ALA A 150 14.83 -9.29 -9.35
CA ALA A 150 15.12 -9.49 -7.93
C ALA A 150 15.26 -10.98 -7.58
N VAL A 151 14.48 -11.88 -8.20
CA VAL A 151 14.62 -13.32 -8.02
C VAL A 151 15.94 -13.81 -8.62
N LEU A 152 16.27 -13.44 -9.85
CA LEU A 152 17.54 -13.85 -10.49
C LEU A 152 18.77 -13.31 -9.75
N GLY A 153 18.73 -12.02 -9.38
CA GLY A 153 19.79 -11.41 -8.58
C GLY A 153 19.91 -12.01 -7.17
N GLY A 154 18.77 -12.35 -6.58
CA GLY A 154 18.71 -13.04 -5.29
C GLY A 154 19.28 -14.46 -5.36
N LEU A 155 19.01 -15.23 -6.42
CA LEU A 155 19.60 -16.55 -6.66
C LEU A 155 21.13 -16.45 -6.79
N ALA A 156 21.62 -15.50 -7.58
CA ALA A 156 23.04 -15.24 -7.67
C ALA A 156 23.65 -14.88 -6.30
N LEU A 157 22.98 -14.04 -5.52
CA LEU A 157 23.44 -13.68 -4.19
C LEU A 157 23.47 -14.87 -3.22
N VAL A 158 22.44 -15.72 -3.23
CA VAL A 158 22.40 -16.96 -2.43
C VAL A 158 23.52 -17.90 -2.82
N HIS A 159 23.86 -17.98 -4.10
CA HIS A 159 24.97 -18.82 -4.60
C HIS A 159 26.34 -18.29 -4.18
N PHE A 160 26.62 -16.99 -4.40
CA PHE A 160 27.94 -16.42 -4.14
C PHE A 160 28.18 -16.05 -2.67
N ASN A 161 27.17 -15.59 -1.96
CA ASN A 161 27.28 -15.17 -0.56
C ASN A 161 25.99 -15.40 0.23
N PRO A 162 25.74 -16.64 0.69
CA PRO A 162 24.49 -16.98 1.39
C PRO A 162 24.29 -16.19 2.70
N LEU A 163 25.37 -15.82 3.38
CA LEU A 163 25.26 -15.03 4.62
C LEU A 163 24.80 -13.60 4.34
N LEU A 164 25.29 -12.98 3.27
CA LEU A 164 24.81 -11.67 2.84
C LEU A 164 23.35 -11.74 2.37
N ALA A 165 22.97 -12.81 1.68
CA ALA A 165 21.57 -13.06 1.31
C ALA A 165 20.67 -13.16 2.55
N LEU A 166 21.10 -13.87 3.60
CA LEU A 166 20.39 -13.97 4.86
C LEU A 166 20.25 -12.61 5.57
N LEU A 167 21.32 -11.81 5.57
CA LEU A 167 21.29 -10.45 6.15
C LEU A 167 20.28 -9.55 5.42
N ILE A 168 20.31 -9.55 4.07
CA ILE A 168 19.37 -8.78 3.26
C ILE A 168 17.94 -9.27 3.49
N LEU A 169 17.71 -10.58 3.56
CA LEU A 169 16.42 -11.15 3.92
C LEU A 169 15.93 -10.67 5.28
N ALA A 170 16.77 -10.74 6.31
CA ALA A 170 16.43 -10.30 7.66
C ALA A 170 16.04 -8.80 7.69
N LEU A 171 16.80 -7.96 7.00
CA LEU A 171 16.49 -6.54 6.84
C LEU A 171 15.18 -6.31 6.08
N GLY A 172 14.92 -7.09 5.02
CA GLY A 172 13.68 -7.05 4.25
C GLY A 172 12.46 -7.43 5.11
N ILE A 173 12.56 -8.50 5.89
CA ILE A 173 11.50 -8.91 6.84
C ILE A 173 11.26 -7.84 7.90
N ALA A 174 12.32 -7.27 8.48
CA ALA A 174 12.21 -6.18 9.45
C ALA A 174 11.52 -4.95 8.83
N ALA A 175 11.91 -4.57 7.61
CA ALA A 175 11.28 -3.48 6.86
C ALA A 175 9.80 -3.78 6.57
N PHE A 176 9.48 -5.01 6.15
CA PHE A 176 8.09 -5.44 5.92
C PHE A 176 7.24 -5.22 7.17
N PHE A 177 7.65 -5.73 8.33
CA PHE A 177 6.89 -5.54 9.58
C PHE A 177 6.81 -4.08 10.02
N TYR A 178 7.83 -3.28 9.76
CA TYR A 178 7.79 -1.84 10.01
C TYR A 178 6.76 -1.11 9.12
N PHE A 179 6.66 -1.48 7.84
CA PHE A 179 5.73 -0.85 6.90
C PHE A 179 4.34 -1.52 6.87
N ALA A 180 4.20 -2.78 7.30
CA ALA A 180 2.96 -3.55 7.29
C ALA A 180 1.75 -2.79 7.87
N PRO A 181 1.84 -2.11 9.02
CA PRO A 181 0.69 -1.37 9.55
C PRO A 181 0.23 -0.21 8.65
N ARG A 182 1.15 0.37 7.85
CA ARG A 182 0.80 1.40 6.87
C ARG A 182 0.10 0.79 5.66
N ILE A 183 0.64 -0.31 5.13
CA ILE A 183 0.09 -1.05 3.99
C ILE A 183 -1.32 -1.55 4.32
N LEU A 184 -1.50 -2.20 5.47
CA LEU A 184 -2.80 -2.70 5.92
C LEU A 184 -3.85 -1.58 6.06
N ARG A 185 -3.45 -0.38 6.52
CA ARG A 185 -4.37 0.77 6.56
C ARG A 185 -4.80 1.21 5.17
N VAL A 186 -3.86 1.30 4.22
CA VAL A 186 -4.17 1.64 2.83
C VAL A 186 -5.12 0.64 2.21
N MET A 187 -4.81 -0.66 2.33
CA MET A 187 -5.64 -1.75 1.81
C MET A 187 -7.04 -1.70 2.42
N LYS A 188 -7.14 -1.63 3.75
CA LYS A 188 -8.43 -1.56 4.45
C LYS A 188 -9.26 -0.36 4.00
N ALA A 189 -8.65 0.81 3.83
CA ALA A 189 -9.33 2.00 3.36
C ALA A 189 -9.86 1.84 1.93
N LYS A 190 -9.04 1.31 1.01
CA LYS A 190 -9.43 1.10 -0.39
C LYS A 190 -10.51 0.02 -0.54
N ILE A 191 -10.36 -1.11 0.16
CA ILE A 191 -11.35 -2.20 0.17
C ILE A 191 -12.68 -1.67 0.72
N TRP A 192 -12.66 -0.90 1.81
CA TRP A 192 -13.87 -0.32 2.37
C TRP A 192 -14.57 0.66 1.40
N LEU A 193 -13.80 1.55 0.73
CA LEU A 193 -14.35 2.47 -0.26
C LEU A 193 -14.93 1.71 -1.47
N ALA A 194 -14.23 0.69 -1.96
CA ALA A 194 -14.71 -0.17 -3.05
C ALA A 194 -15.98 -0.93 -2.65
N TRP A 195 -16.00 -1.54 -1.47
CA TRP A 195 -17.16 -2.25 -0.94
C TRP A 195 -18.38 -1.33 -0.80
N LYS A 196 -18.16 -0.13 -0.25
CA LYS A 196 -19.23 0.88 -0.13
C LYS A 196 -19.73 1.36 -1.48
N LYS A 197 -18.86 1.46 -2.49
CA LYS A 197 -19.28 1.79 -3.87
C LYS A 197 -20.15 0.71 -4.49
N LEU A 198 -19.89 -0.57 -4.18
CA LEU A 198 -20.63 -1.70 -4.76
C LEU A 198 -21.96 -1.99 -4.01
N ASN A 199 -21.96 -1.87 -2.68
CA ASN A 199 -23.07 -2.34 -1.84
C ASN A 199 -23.72 -1.23 -0.99
N GLY A 200 -23.30 0.02 -1.12
CA GLY A 200 -23.91 1.13 -0.38
C GLY A 200 -25.20 1.61 -1.05
N PRO A 201 -26.17 2.11 -0.29
CA PRO A 201 -27.29 2.84 -0.86
C PRO A 201 -26.75 4.13 -1.51
N ALA A 202 -27.25 4.44 -2.70
CA ALA A 202 -26.95 5.73 -3.34
C ALA A 202 -27.73 6.83 -2.62
N ASP A 203 -27.00 7.82 -2.08
CA ASP A 203 -27.64 9.07 -1.62
C ASP A 203 -27.97 9.90 -2.88
N LEU A 204 -29.14 9.65 -3.46
CA LEU A 204 -29.59 10.34 -4.66
C LEU A 204 -29.97 11.80 -4.38
N ASP A 205 -30.42 12.08 -3.15
CA ASP A 205 -30.86 13.41 -2.75
C ASP A 205 -29.92 14.04 -1.70
N MET A 206 -29.78 15.36 -1.79
CA MET A 206 -29.01 16.13 -0.82
C MET A 206 -29.73 16.09 0.54
N PRO A 207 -29.06 15.63 1.62
CA PRO A 207 -29.73 15.52 2.92
C PRO A 207 -30.16 16.90 3.41
N ALA A 208 -31.39 16.99 3.90
CA ALA A 208 -31.92 18.25 4.45
C ALA A 208 -31.07 18.73 5.63
N LYS A 209 -30.60 17.81 6.48
CA LYS A 209 -29.72 18.07 7.62
C LYS A 209 -28.53 17.12 7.62
N LEU A 210 -27.36 17.63 7.98
CA LEU A 210 -26.16 16.79 8.17
C LEU A 210 -26.30 15.94 9.45
N PRO A 211 -25.74 14.70 9.47
CA PRO A 211 -25.77 13.85 10.66
C PRO A 211 -25.07 14.52 11.85
N VAL A 212 -25.61 14.37 13.06
CA VAL A 212 -25.04 14.91 14.31
C VAL A 212 -24.53 13.82 15.24
N THR A 213 -24.74 12.54 14.90
CA THR A 213 -24.43 11.42 15.79
C THR A 213 -22.99 10.95 15.60
N LEU A 214 -22.18 11.07 16.64
CA LEU A 214 -20.82 10.50 16.68
C LEU A 214 -20.86 9.08 17.23
N SER A 215 -20.12 8.17 16.64
CA SER A 215 -20.07 6.78 17.11
C SER A 215 -19.56 6.68 18.55
N ALA A 216 -20.08 5.75 19.35
CA ALA A 216 -19.70 5.51 20.74
C ALA A 216 -18.18 5.26 20.92
N ARG A 217 -17.50 4.76 19.88
CA ARG A 217 -16.04 4.53 19.90
C ARG A 217 -15.22 5.82 19.75
N LEU A 218 -15.78 6.85 19.14
CA LEU A 218 -15.10 8.13 18.86
C LEU A 218 -15.53 9.24 19.82
N ALA A 219 -16.72 9.16 20.41
CA ALA A 219 -17.23 10.15 21.36
C ALA A 219 -16.27 10.47 22.52
N PRO A 220 -15.62 9.49 23.19
CA PRO A 220 -14.66 9.81 24.26
C PRO A 220 -13.42 10.57 23.77
N ILE A 221 -13.04 10.38 22.48
CA ILE A 221 -11.91 11.07 21.88
C ILE A 221 -12.28 12.53 21.60
N PHE A 222 -13.47 12.76 21.06
CA PHE A 222 -14.01 14.09 20.83
C PHE A 222 -14.16 14.86 22.15
N ASN A 223 -14.78 14.27 23.17
CA ASN A 223 -15.01 14.92 24.46
C ASN A 223 -13.72 15.36 25.16
N ARG A 224 -12.61 14.64 24.96
CA ARG A 224 -11.29 15.07 25.46
C ARG A 224 -10.74 16.32 24.75
N GLN A 225 -11.12 16.56 23.50
CA GLN A 225 -10.71 17.73 22.72
C GLN A 225 -11.68 18.90 22.90
N ASN A 226 -12.93 18.59 23.20
CA ASN A 226 -14.00 19.56 23.39
C ASN A 226 -14.04 20.04 24.86
N LEU A 227 -12.98 20.73 25.28
CA LEU A 227 -12.84 21.23 26.66
C LEU A 227 -13.89 22.26 27.07
N LEU A 228 -14.49 22.94 26.09
CA LEU A 228 -15.50 23.99 26.33
C LEU A 228 -16.94 23.46 26.31
N GLY A 229 -17.14 22.15 26.06
CA GLY A 229 -18.48 21.56 26.02
C GLY A 229 -19.34 21.99 24.83
N GLU A 230 -18.70 22.40 23.72
CA GLU A 230 -19.38 22.85 22.50
C GLU A 230 -20.29 21.76 21.92
N THR A 231 -21.44 22.20 21.40
CA THR A 231 -22.41 21.29 20.77
C THR A 231 -22.01 20.92 19.35
N ILE A 232 -22.30 19.68 18.94
CA ILE A 232 -21.98 19.17 17.61
C ILE A 232 -22.95 19.77 16.58
N ALA A 233 -22.44 20.46 15.58
CA ALA A 233 -23.21 20.93 14.43
C ALA A 233 -23.47 19.80 13.44
N TRP A 234 -22.42 19.05 13.07
CA TRP A 234 -22.53 17.86 12.24
C TRP A 234 -21.32 16.93 12.41
N VAL A 235 -21.52 15.67 12.01
CA VAL A 235 -20.50 14.60 11.99
C VAL A 235 -20.53 13.93 10.63
N ALA A 236 -19.35 13.70 10.05
CA ALA A 236 -19.23 12.95 8.80
C ALA A 236 -18.11 11.90 8.89
N SER A 237 -18.49 10.64 8.75
CA SER A 237 -17.53 9.53 8.74
C SER A 237 -16.72 9.53 7.43
N CYS A 238 -15.39 9.48 7.56
CA CYS A 238 -14.48 9.57 6.43
C CYS A 238 -13.18 8.82 6.67
N VAL A 239 -12.37 8.72 5.63
CA VAL A 239 -10.98 8.24 5.69
C VAL A 239 -10.06 9.41 5.44
N SER A 240 -9.07 9.62 6.31
CA SER A 240 -8.09 10.69 6.11
C SER A 240 -7.22 10.39 4.87
N GLY A 241 -7.04 11.39 4.02
CA GLY A 241 -6.01 11.42 2.99
C GLY A 241 -4.70 12.00 3.52
N ARG A 242 -3.93 12.63 2.66
CA ARG A 242 -2.71 13.34 3.07
C ARG A 242 -3.07 14.61 3.83
N GLY A 243 -2.40 14.86 4.95
CA GLY A 243 -2.58 16.08 5.74
C GLY A 243 -1.43 16.32 6.71
N ARG A 244 -1.17 17.59 7.05
CA ARG A 244 -0.12 17.92 8.01
C ARG A 244 -0.42 17.31 9.37
N ARG A 245 0.44 16.40 9.85
CA ARG A 245 0.30 15.68 11.13
C ARG A 245 -0.95 14.79 11.23
N ILE A 246 -1.61 14.46 10.10
CA ILE A 246 -2.68 13.47 10.05
C ILE A 246 -2.14 12.25 9.27
N PRO A 247 -2.09 11.06 9.87
CA PRO A 247 -1.71 9.85 9.16
C PRO A 247 -2.72 9.56 8.05
N ALA A 248 -2.25 9.25 6.84
CA ALA A 248 -3.13 8.88 5.74
C ALA A 248 -3.84 7.54 5.99
N ASN A 249 -5.01 7.36 5.37
CA ASN A 249 -5.84 6.15 5.41
C ASN A 249 -6.28 5.76 6.84
N LEU A 250 -6.57 6.74 7.67
CA LEU A 250 -7.11 6.54 9.01
C LEU A 250 -8.63 6.72 8.98
N PHE A 251 -9.36 5.69 9.43
CA PHE A 251 -10.81 5.77 9.60
C PHE A 251 -11.15 6.67 10.79
N GLY A 252 -12.07 7.58 10.55
CA GLY A 252 -12.49 8.53 11.57
C GLY A 252 -13.75 9.30 11.18
N ALA A 253 -13.96 10.39 11.85
CA ALA A 253 -15.04 11.31 11.56
C ALA A 253 -14.53 12.74 11.63
N LEU A 254 -15.03 13.57 10.72
CA LEU A 254 -14.96 15.02 10.82
C LEU A 254 -16.14 15.50 11.67
N VAL A 255 -15.89 16.38 12.60
CA VAL A 255 -16.86 16.98 13.49
C VAL A 255 -16.75 18.49 13.39
N ALA A 256 -17.86 19.16 13.11
CA ALA A 256 -18.00 20.60 13.24
C ALA A 256 -18.80 20.91 14.49
N THR A 257 -18.49 22.03 15.17
CA THR A 257 -19.18 22.50 16.36
C THR A 257 -19.97 23.77 16.03
N ASN A 258 -20.96 24.09 16.88
CA ASN A 258 -21.81 25.26 16.68
C ASN A 258 -21.17 26.57 17.20
N GLU A 259 -20.44 26.48 18.33
CA GLU A 259 -19.95 27.66 19.05
C GLU A 259 -18.68 28.26 18.43
N GLU A 260 -17.83 27.40 17.79
CA GLU A 260 -16.70 27.87 17.01
C GLU A 260 -16.81 27.41 15.56
N PRO A 261 -17.52 28.13 14.69
CA PRO A 261 -17.77 27.72 13.31
C PRO A 261 -16.50 27.65 12.45
N ARG A 262 -15.37 28.16 12.94
CA ARG A 262 -14.10 28.27 12.19
C ARG A 262 -13.12 27.11 12.40
N LYS A 263 -13.56 26.04 13.10
CA LYS A 263 -12.72 24.86 13.29
C LYS A 263 -13.43 23.56 12.93
N LEU A 264 -12.64 22.57 12.47
CA LEU A 264 -13.05 21.19 12.32
C LEU A 264 -12.17 20.30 13.20
N ILE A 265 -12.76 19.28 13.79
CA ILE A 265 -12.03 18.29 14.58
C ILE A 265 -12.11 16.95 13.85
N PHE A 266 -10.98 16.43 13.41
CA PHE A 266 -10.89 15.05 12.92
C PHE A 266 -10.58 14.13 14.08
N VAL A 267 -11.48 13.19 14.34
CA VAL A 267 -11.34 12.18 15.41
C VAL A 267 -11.23 10.78 14.83
N ALA A 268 -10.28 9.99 15.34
CA ALA A 268 -9.99 8.67 14.82
C ALA A 268 -9.28 7.81 15.88
N ARG A 269 -8.99 6.54 15.52
CA ARG A 269 -8.07 5.67 16.29
C ARG A 269 -6.92 5.22 15.39
N LYS A 270 -5.68 5.46 15.83
CA LYS A 270 -4.46 4.97 15.18
C LYS A 270 -3.90 3.79 15.95
N ASN A 271 -3.96 2.59 15.39
CA ASN A 271 -3.50 1.35 16.06
C ASN A 271 -4.11 1.17 17.46
N GLY A 272 -5.41 1.40 17.60
CA GLY A 272 -6.13 1.33 18.88
C GLY A 272 -5.99 2.57 19.78
N ARG A 273 -4.98 3.42 19.59
CA ARG A 273 -4.76 4.65 20.37
C ARG A 273 -5.65 5.79 19.88
N PRO A 274 -6.17 6.64 20.78
CA PRO A 274 -6.96 7.80 20.40
C PRO A 274 -6.12 8.78 19.57
N PHE A 275 -6.74 9.35 18.55
CA PHE A 275 -6.15 10.37 17.70
C PHE A 275 -7.19 11.46 17.43
N ALA A 276 -6.83 12.71 17.67
CA ALA A 276 -7.64 13.85 17.30
C ALA A 276 -6.75 14.97 16.74
N LYS A 277 -7.28 15.73 15.79
CA LYS A 277 -6.62 16.87 15.18
C LYS A 277 -7.62 17.97 14.87
N THR A 278 -7.42 19.12 15.48
CA THR A 278 -8.15 20.35 15.16
C THR A 278 -7.56 21.00 13.92
N ILE A 279 -8.41 21.43 13.01
CA ILE A 279 -8.10 22.11 11.76
C ILE A 279 -8.79 23.46 11.82
N GLU A 280 -8.02 24.52 11.82
CA GLU A 280 -8.52 25.88 11.75
C GLU A 280 -8.97 26.20 10.33
N LEU A 281 -10.15 26.82 10.20
CA LEU A 281 -10.77 27.12 8.91
C LEU A 281 -10.59 28.58 8.49
N ASP A 282 -10.09 29.46 9.37
CA ASP A 282 -9.93 30.87 9.07
C ASP A 282 -9.13 31.15 7.80
N GLY A 283 -9.77 31.76 6.80
CA GLY A 283 -9.19 32.05 5.51
C GLY A 283 -8.73 30.81 4.73
N SER A 284 -9.23 29.61 5.08
CA SER A 284 -8.98 28.37 4.34
C SER A 284 -9.81 28.33 3.06
N MET A 285 -9.30 27.65 2.03
CA MET A 285 -10.10 27.29 0.85
C MET A 285 -10.60 25.86 0.98
N VAL A 286 -11.83 25.62 0.56
CA VAL A 286 -12.46 24.30 0.58
C VAL A 286 -12.80 23.88 -0.84
N ALA A 287 -12.29 22.72 -1.25
CA ALA A 287 -12.52 22.14 -2.58
C ALA A 287 -13.11 20.74 -2.48
N HIS A 288 -13.87 20.35 -3.50
CA HIS A 288 -14.39 19.03 -3.71
C HIS A 288 -13.69 18.42 -4.92
N GLU A 289 -13.08 17.25 -4.75
CA GLU A 289 -12.37 16.52 -5.80
C GLU A 289 -12.94 15.10 -5.92
N PRO A 290 -13.84 14.83 -6.87
CA PRO A 290 -14.36 13.49 -7.09
C PRO A 290 -13.28 12.57 -7.65
N LYS A 291 -13.15 11.33 -7.09
CA LYS A 291 -12.26 10.28 -7.58
C LYS A 291 -13.04 9.01 -7.89
N PHE A 292 -12.40 8.06 -8.54
CA PHE A 292 -13.04 6.82 -8.96
C PHE A 292 -13.72 6.04 -7.81
N LEU A 293 -13.07 5.96 -6.65
CA LEU A 293 -13.59 5.23 -5.47
C LEU A 293 -14.16 6.14 -4.37
N SER A 294 -13.93 7.45 -4.44
CA SER A 294 -14.25 8.35 -3.33
C SER A 294 -14.60 9.75 -3.79
N GLU A 295 -15.38 10.44 -2.98
CA GLU A 295 -15.55 11.88 -3.01
C GLU A 295 -14.59 12.51 -2.00
N ASN A 296 -13.69 13.36 -2.45
CA ASN A 296 -12.67 13.95 -1.58
C ASN A 296 -13.02 15.38 -1.23
N LEU A 297 -13.05 15.64 0.06
CA LEU A 297 -13.05 16.99 0.62
C LEU A 297 -11.59 17.42 0.83
N ILE A 298 -11.23 18.57 0.29
CA ILE A 298 -9.88 19.12 0.42
C ILE A 298 -9.98 20.49 1.10
N ILE A 299 -9.12 20.70 2.09
CA ILE A 299 -9.02 21.96 2.83
C ILE A 299 -7.59 22.47 2.71
N PHE A 300 -7.45 23.70 2.22
CA PHE A 300 -6.19 24.43 2.11
C PHE A 300 -6.18 25.53 3.15
N PRO A 301 -5.52 25.36 4.30
CA PRO A 301 -5.45 26.39 5.32
C PRO A 301 -4.60 27.57 4.86
N LYS A 302 -5.02 28.81 5.22
CA LYS A 302 -4.29 30.05 4.91
C LYS A 302 -2.91 30.10 5.57
N VAL A 303 -2.80 29.55 6.78
CA VAL A 303 -1.58 29.54 7.59
C VAL A 303 -0.81 28.24 7.36
N GLY A 304 0.41 28.37 6.84
CA GLY A 304 1.32 27.24 6.58
C GLY A 304 1.39 26.89 5.09
N LYS A 305 2.32 27.54 4.37
CA LYS A 305 2.57 27.28 2.95
C LYS A 305 2.61 25.77 2.66
N GLY A 306 1.75 25.28 1.75
CA GLY A 306 1.70 23.90 1.28
C GLY A 306 0.96 22.89 2.20
N ALA A 307 0.33 23.32 3.29
CA ALA A 307 -0.50 22.42 4.08
C ALA A 307 -1.82 22.12 3.34
N ARG A 308 -2.09 20.85 3.09
CA ARG A 308 -3.32 20.36 2.47
C ARG A 308 -3.89 19.28 3.37
N TYR A 309 -5.17 19.37 3.71
CA TYR A 309 -5.90 18.28 4.36
C TYR A 309 -6.86 17.66 3.35
N SER A 310 -6.91 16.37 3.27
CA SER A 310 -7.84 15.68 2.40
C SER A 310 -8.58 14.59 3.15
N PHE A 311 -9.87 14.44 2.88
CA PHE A 311 -10.73 13.45 3.51
C PHE A 311 -11.56 12.77 2.43
N ALA A 312 -11.50 11.44 2.38
CA ALA A 312 -12.18 10.62 1.40
C ALA A 312 -13.48 10.06 2.00
N PHE A 313 -14.56 10.27 1.29
CA PHE A 313 -15.89 9.73 1.57
C PHE A 313 -16.23 8.66 0.52
N PRO A 314 -17.14 7.71 0.80
CA PRO A 314 -17.61 6.79 -0.22
C PRO A 314 -18.19 7.52 -1.43
N ARG A 315 -17.99 6.98 -2.64
CA ARG A 315 -18.45 7.61 -3.91
C ARG A 315 -19.95 7.89 -3.92
N LEU A 316 -20.75 7.04 -3.27
CA LEU A 316 -22.20 7.18 -3.22
C LEU A 316 -22.68 8.33 -2.29
N HIS A 317 -21.79 8.94 -1.52
CA HIS A 317 -22.07 10.06 -0.63
C HIS A 317 -21.75 11.43 -1.27
N ALA A 318 -21.86 11.56 -2.59
CA ALA A 318 -21.57 12.81 -3.29
C ALA A 318 -22.43 13.97 -2.80
N ALA A 319 -23.74 13.75 -2.64
CA ALA A 319 -24.68 14.75 -2.14
C ALA A 319 -24.34 15.21 -0.72
N LEU A 320 -23.96 14.27 0.17
CA LEU A 320 -23.50 14.59 1.53
C LEU A 320 -22.24 15.47 1.49
N VAL A 321 -21.25 15.12 0.66
CA VAL A 321 -20.00 15.89 0.57
C VAL A 321 -20.24 17.29 0.00
N GLN A 322 -21.11 17.43 -0.99
CA GLN A 322 -21.51 18.73 -1.52
C GLN A 322 -22.16 19.60 -0.43
N LYS A 323 -23.05 19.01 0.38
CA LYS A 323 -23.66 19.72 1.53
C LYS A 323 -22.63 20.17 2.56
N ILE A 324 -21.66 19.30 2.87
CA ILE A 324 -20.54 19.64 3.77
C ILE A 324 -19.73 20.79 3.19
N VAL A 325 -19.41 20.76 1.90
CA VAL A 325 -18.66 21.83 1.22
C VAL A 325 -19.41 23.15 1.27
N GLN A 326 -20.73 23.14 1.04
CA GLN A 326 -21.57 24.32 1.16
C GLN A 326 -21.54 24.90 2.59
N ASP A 327 -21.75 24.05 3.62
CA ASP A 327 -21.69 24.47 5.03
C ASP A 327 -20.31 25.05 5.39
N LEU A 328 -19.23 24.39 4.95
CA LEU A 328 -17.87 24.87 5.21
C LEU A 328 -17.56 26.19 4.52
N ARG A 329 -18.02 26.41 3.29
CA ARG A 329 -17.84 27.68 2.57
C ARG A 329 -18.51 28.83 3.32
N VAL A 330 -19.71 28.63 3.83
CA VAL A 330 -20.40 29.62 4.68
C VAL A 330 -19.58 29.91 5.94
N ARG A 331 -19.05 28.88 6.61
CA ARG A 331 -18.23 29.01 7.84
C ARG A 331 -16.89 29.72 7.61
N VAL A 332 -16.31 29.59 6.43
CA VAL A 332 -14.97 30.13 6.10
C VAL A 332 -15.05 31.57 5.56
N ASN A 333 -16.25 32.10 5.23
CA ASN A 333 -16.42 33.38 4.52
C ASN A 333 -15.56 33.45 3.22
N SER A 334 -15.40 32.33 2.51
CA SER A 334 -14.60 32.29 1.31
C SER A 334 -15.34 32.84 0.11
N PRO A 335 -14.69 33.62 -0.78
CA PRO A 335 -15.27 33.97 -2.08
C PRO A 335 -15.60 32.69 -2.87
N ILE A 336 -16.70 32.75 -3.63
CA ILE A 336 -17.19 31.65 -4.43
C ILE A 336 -16.16 31.37 -5.53
N TRP A 337 -15.48 30.22 -5.48
CA TRP A 337 -14.68 29.72 -6.57
C TRP A 337 -15.60 28.92 -7.51
N PRO A 338 -15.59 29.17 -8.84
CA PRO A 338 -16.44 28.45 -9.77
C PRO A 338 -16.15 26.94 -9.73
N LEU A 339 -17.23 26.14 -9.75
CA LEU A 339 -17.19 24.67 -9.64
C LEU A 339 -16.59 23.97 -10.87
N ASP A 340 -16.32 24.71 -11.96
CA ASP A 340 -16.03 24.15 -13.29
C ASP A 340 -14.60 24.36 -13.79
N GLU A 341 -13.70 24.99 -13.03
CA GLU A 341 -12.29 25.03 -13.43
C GLU A 341 -11.50 23.86 -12.83
N PRO A 342 -10.86 23.03 -13.68
CA PRO A 342 -9.92 22.04 -13.19
C PRO A 342 -8.78 22.75 -12.46
N CYS A 343 -8.42 22.29 -11.27
CA CYS A 343 -7.27 22.78 -10.52
C CYS A 343 -6.01 22.64 -11.40
N VAL A 344 -5.66 23.68 -12.13
CA VAL A 344 -4.36 23.79 -12.78
C VAL A 344 -3.31 23.79 -11.69
N GLY A 345 -2.41 22.84 -11.76
CA GLY A 345 -1.43 22.57 -10.73
C GLY A 345 -0.61 23.81 -10.40
N ALA A 346 -0.44 24.09 -9.12
CA ALA A 346 0.45 25.13 -8.56
C ALA A 346 1.94 24.84 -8.87
N GLY A 347 2.25 24.56 -10.13
CA GLY A 347 3.59 24.27 -10.64
C GLY A 347 4.11 25.26 -11.70
N GLU A 348 3.26 26.17 -12.19
CA GLU A 348 3.64 27.01 -13.36
C GLU A 348 3.71 28.53 -13.10
N VAL A 349 3.61 29.01 -11.87
CA VAL A 349 3.66 30.48 -11.61
C VAL A 349 5.10 30.97 -11.29
N ALA A 350 6.12 30.12 -11.41
CA ALA A 350 7.50 30.54 -11.12
C ALA A 350 8.38 30.82 -12.35
N SER A 351 7.85 30.82 -13.59
CA SER A 351 8.67 31.01 -14.81
C SER A 351 8.35 32.22 -15.67
N GLU A 352 7.35 33.06 -15.32
CA GLU A 352 7.00 34.24 -16.14
C GLU A 352 7.49 35.60 -15.61
N GLU A 353 8.07 35.67 -14.41
CA GLU A 353 8.64 36.95 -13.90
C GLU A 353 10.11 37.22 -14.27
N SER A 354 10.77 36.35 -15.05
CA SER A 354 12.19 36.56 -15.40
C SER A 354 12.46 37.08 -16.82
N HIS A 355 11.44 37.44 -17.59
CA HIS A 355 11.63 37.88 -19.00
C HIS A 355 11.22 39.33 -19.32
N VAL A 356 10.86 40.17 -18.34
CA VAL A 356 10.45 41.57 -18.60
C VAL A 356 11.52 42.62 -18.22
N GLU A 357 12.67 42.25 -17.63
CA GLU A 357 13.68 43.21 -17.24
C GLU A 357 14.98 43.24 -18.08
N ARG A 358 14.94 42.85 -19.37
CA ARG A 358 16.10 43.02 -20.29
C ARG A 358 15.72 43.57 -21.65
N SER A 359 15.13 44.76 -21.67
CA SER A 359 15.08 45.54 -22.94
C SER A 359 14.79 47.02 -22.68
N VAL A 360 15.60 47.71 -21.89
CA VAL A 360 15.78 49.20 -21.99
C VAL A 360 17.17 49.52 -21.45
N SER A 361 18.16 49.48 -22.34
CA SER A 361 19.34 50.36 -22.32
C SER A 361 20.19 50.08 -23.57
N HIS A 362 19.97 50.87 -24.60
CA HIS A 362 20.95 51.35 -25.58
C HIS A 362 20.17 52.08 -26.67
N ASP A 363 20.01 53.38 -26.50
CA ASP A 363 20.48 54.46 -27.38
C ASP A 363 20.22 55.78 -26.69
#